data_4fe954ba80473cde9e1c80f12decfe72
#
_entry.id   4fe954ba80473cde9e1c80f12decfe72
#
_cell.length_a   1.000
_cell.length_b   1.000
_cell.length_c   1.000
_cell.angle_alpha   90.00
_cell.angle_beta   90.00
_cell.angle_gamma   90.00
#
_symmetry.space_group_name_H-M   'P 1'
#
loop_
_entity.id
_entity.type
_entity.pdbx_description
1 polymer ?
#
loop_
_entity_poly.entity_id
_entity_poly.type
_entity_poly.pdbx_seq_one_letter_code
_entity_poly.pdbx_strand_id
1 'polypeptide(L)' 'IMDYRALVDSFTRLPQTYRAVMEMKLLLGYSDGEIAAKLGLTKTAVSSRVSRGRLLLRDIVEQEGFLWDA' A
#
# COMPACT_ATOMS: atom_id res chain seq x y z
N ILE A 1 15.06 9.10 1.09
CA ILE A 1 14.08 9.15 0.00
C ILE A 1 14.35 8.01 -0.96
N MET A 2 13.31 7.35 -1.41
CA MET A 2 13.45 6.23 -2.33
C MET A 2 12.83 6.60 -3.68
N ASP A 3 13.38 6.06 -4.77
CA ASP A 3 12.82 6.30 -6.09
C ASP A 3 11.61 5.39 -6.34
N TYR A 4 10.96 5.60 -7.48
CA TYR A 4 9.75 4.87 -7.84
C TYR A 4 10.02 3.36 -7.94
N ARG A 5 11.17 2.99 -8.50
CA ARG A 5 11.53 1.57 -8.65
C ARG A 5 11.66 0.89 -7.31
N ALA A 6 12.35 1.54 -6.36
CA ALA A 6 12.51 0.99 -5.02
C ALA A 6 11.17 0.87 -4.31
N LEU A 7 10.29 1.84 -4.50
CA LEU A 7 8.94 1.78 -3.92
C LEU A 7 8.15 0.61 -4.49
N VAL A 8 8.17 0.42 -5.80
CA VAL A 8 7.47 -0.70 -6.45
C VAL A 8 8.02 -2.03 -5.94
N ASP A 9 9.35 -2.14 -5.83
CA ASP A 9 9.97 -3.36 -5.30
C ASP A 9 9.51 -3.65 -3.88
N SER A 10 9.36 -2.61 -3.04
CA SER A 10 8.90 -2.77 -1.68
C SER A 10 7.48 -3.35 -1.63
N PHE A 11 6.61 -2.96 -2.58
CA PHE A 11 5.26 -3.50 -2.65
C PHE A 11 5.25 -5.01 -2.87
N THR A 12 6.24 -5.56 -3.58
CA THR A 12 6.28 -7.00 -3.83
C THR A 12 6.50 -7.81 -2.55
N ARG A 13 6.96 -7.15 -1.49
CA ARG A 13 7.19 -7.79 -0.19
C ARG A 13 5.96 -7.74 0.71
N LEU A 14 4.95 -6.98 0.35
CA LEU A 14 3.71 -6.94 1.12
C LEU A 14 2.94 -8.24 0.95
N PRO A 15 2.30 -8.74 2.02
CA PRO A 15 1.35 -9.84 1.87
C PRO A 15 0.29 -9.47 0.85
N GLN A 16 -0.17 -10.46 0.09
CA GLN A 16 -1.08 -10.21 -1.03
C GLN A 16 -2.36 -9.51 -0.59
N THR A 17 -2.83 -9.78 0.61
CA THR A 17 -4.02 -9.11 1.16
C THR A 17 -3.89 -7.59 1.13
N TYR A 18 -2.69 -7.08 1.35
CA TYR A 18 -2.45 -5.64 1.42
C TYR A 18 -1.92 -5.06 0.12
N ARG A 19 -1.23 -5.88 -0.68
CA ARG A 19 -0.55 -5.39 -1.88
C ARG A 19 -1.51 -4.73 -2.86
N ALA A 20 -2.61 -5.41 -3.21
CA ALA A 20 -3.55 -4.89 -4.20
C ALA A 20 -4.13 -3.56 -3.75
N VAL A 21 -4.55 -3.46 -2.49
CA VAL A 21 -5.12 -2.24 -1.95
C VAL A 21 -4.09 -1.11 -1.95
N MET A 22 -2.87 -1.42 -1.52
CA MET A 22 -1.83 -0.39 -1.44
C MET A 22 -1.39 0.09 -2.82
N GLU A 23 -1.29 -0.81 -3.80
CA GLU A 23 -0.97 -0.41 -5.15
C GLU A 23 -2.04 0.51 -5.73
N MET A 24 -3.30 0.16 -5.54
CA MET A 24 -4.40 0.99 -6.02
C MET A 24 -4.41 2.36 -5.34
N LYS A 25 -4.15 2.38 -4.04
CA LYS A 25 -4.19 3.62 -3.26
C LYS A 25 -3.00 4.53 -3.57
N LEU A 26 -1.80 3.98 -3.53
CA LEU A 26 -0.57 4.79 -3.59
C LEU A 26 -0.01 4.94 -5.00
N LEU A 27 -0.16 3.94 -5.86
CA LEU A 27 0.41 4.00 -7.20
C LEU A 27 -0.62 4.48 -8.23
N LEU A 28 -1.87 4.05 -8.10
CA LEU A 28 -2.90 4.37 -9.08
C LEU A 28 -3.80 5.53 -8.66
N GLY A 29 -3.75 5.92 -7.38
CA GLY A 29 -4.49 7.08 -6.90
C GLY A 29 -5.99 6.87 -6.75
N TYR A 30 -6.45 5.63 -6.63
CA TYR A 30 -7.86 5.36 -6.44
C TYR A 30 -8.33 5.75 -5.04
N SER A 31 -9.59 6.16 -4.94
CA SER A 31 -10.23 6.40 -3.66
C SER A 31 -10.60 5.08 -2.99
N ASP A 32 -10.84 5.11 -1.69
CA ASP A 32 -11.26 3.92 -0.95
C ASP A 32 -12.54 3.33 -1.56
N GLY A 33 -13.48 4.18 -1.98
CA GLY A 33 -14.71 3.70 -2.62
C GLY A 33 -14.45 3.01 -3.94
N GLU A 34 -13.53 3.53 -4.75
CA GLU A 34 -13.16 2.92 -6.02
C GLU A 34 -12.48 1.57 -5.81
N ILE A 35 -11.59 1.49 -4.83
CA ILE A 35 -10.90 0.25 -4.49
C ILE A 35 -11.91 -0.79 -4.00
N ALA A 36 -12.84 -0.38 -3.12
CA ALA A 36 -13.88 -1.26 -2.61
C ALA A 36 -14.69 -1.86 -3.75
N ALA A 37 -15.09 -1.04 -4.71
CA ALA A 37 -15.86 -1.50 -5.86
C ALA A 37 -15.06 -2.50 -6.71
N LYS A 38 -13.79 -2.22 -6.94
CA LYS A 38 -12.94 -3.07 -7.79
C LYS A 38 -12.62 -4.41 -7.15
N LEU A 39 -12.45 -4.43 -5.83
CA LEU A 39 -12.04 -5.64 -5.11
C LEU A 39 -13.22 -6.37 -4.44
N GLY A 40 -14.43 -5.85 -4.56
CA GLY A 40 -15.58 -6.47 -3.91
C GLY A 40 -15.53 -6.39 -2.40
N LEU A 41 -15.00 -5.30 -1.87
CA LEU A 41 -14.86 -5.08 -0.42
C LEU A 41 -15.75 -3.91 0.02
N THR A 42 -15.93 -3.79 1.34
CA THR A 42 -16.55 -2.59 1.89
C THR A 42 -15.49 -1.49 2.00
N LYS A 43 -15.94 -0.22 2.05
CA LYS A 43 -15.03 0.90 2.26
C LYS A 43 -14.29 0.78 3.59
N THR A 44 -14.97 0.28 4.62
CA THR A 44 -14.36 0.06 5.94
C THR A 44 -13.23 -0.96 5.84
N ALA A 45 -13.45 -2.05 5.11
CA ALA A 45 -12.41 -3.06 4.93
C ALA A 45 -11.20 -2.49 4.18
N VAL A 46 -11.45 -1.67 3.12
CA VAL A 46 -10.38 -1.02 2.39
C VAL A 46 -9.59 -0.09 3.31
N SER A 47 -10.28 0.73 4.08
CA SER A 47 -9.65 1.68 4.99
C SER A 47 -8.77 0.97 6.02
N SER A 48 -9.27 -0.13 6.59
CA SER A 48 -8.50 -0.97 7.51
C SER A 48 -7.23 -1.52 6.86
N ARG A 49 -7.37 -2.04 5.63
CA ARG A 49 -6.23 -2.61 4.91
C ARG A 49 -5.21 -1.55 4.54
N VAL A 50 -5.67 -0.35 4.18
CA VAL A 50 -4.76 0.76 3.88
C VAL A 50 -3.97 1.12 5.13
N SER A 51 -4.62 1.23 6.28
CA SER A 51 -3.94 1.59 7.53
C SER A 51 -2.88 0.56 7.91
N ARG A 52 -3.23 -0.73 7.87
CA ARG A 52 -2.26 -1.78 8.18
C ARG A 52 -1.18 -1.89 7.13
N GLY A 53 -1.57 -1.80 5.86
CA GLY A 53 -0.63 -1.88 4.76
C GLY A 53 0.41 -0.77 4.83
N ARG A 54 -0.01 0.42 5.24
CA ARG A 54 0.89 1.56 5.39
C ARG A 54 1.96 1.28 6.44
N LEU A 55 1.57 0.69 7.58
CA LEU A 55 2.52 0.33 8.62
C LEU A 55 3.50 -0.74 8.15
N LEU A 56 2.99 -1.77 7.47
CA LEU A 56 3.84 -2.83 6.95
C LEU A 56 4.80 -2.31 5.88
N LEU A 57 4.31 -1.45 5.00
CA LEU A 57 5.15 -0.89 3.94
C LEU A 57 6.24 0.00 4.54
N ARG A 58 5.91 0.79 5.55
CA ARG A 58 6.90 1.61 6.24
C ARG A 58 8.02 0.74 6.81
N ASP A 59 7.65 -0.36 7.46
CA ASP A 59 8.64 -1.26 8.05
C ASP A 59 9.55 -1.86 6.96
N ILE A 60 8.97 -2.27 5.83
CA ILE A 60 9.74 -2.82 4.72
C ILE A 60 10.71 -1.77 4.17
N VAL A 61 10.22 -0.55 3.94
CA VAL A 61 11.02 0.54 3.40
C VAL A 61 12.18 0.87 4.34
N GLU A 62 11.90 0.94 5.63
CA GLU A 62 12.94 1.27 6.61
C GLU A 62 13.96 0.15 6.76
N GLN A 63 13.55 -1.10 6.63
CA GLN A 63 14.49 -2.22 6.64
C GLN A 63 15.42 -2.19 5.44
N GLU A 64 15.03 -1.58 4.34
CA GLU A 64 15.88 -1.43 3.17
C GLU A 64 16.77 -0.19 3.24
N GLY A 65 16.73 0.55 4.33
CA GLY A 65 17.59 1.70 4.54
C GLY A 65 17.02 3.02 4.03
N PHE A 66 15.76 3.05 3.64
CA PHE A 66 15.12 4.30 3.22
C PHE A 66 14.33 4.90 4.35
N LEU A 67 14.17 6.23 4.32
CA LEU A 67 13.33 6.92 5.27
C LEU A 67 11.89 6.97 4.73
N TRP A 68 10.94 6.66 5.60
CA TRP A 68 9.53 6.79 5.27
C TRP A 68 9.09 8.21 5.55
N ASP A 69 8.60 8.89 4.54
CA ASP A 69 8.34 10.32 4.56
C ASP A 69 6.86 10.66 4.32
N ALA A 70 5.99 9.71 4.49
CA ALA A 70 4.57 9.93 4.20
C ALA A 70 3.74 10.14 5.44
#